data_f379318e8d4ef6aa240a8b337abc6013
#
_entry.id   f379318e8d4ef6aa240a8b337abc6013
#
_cell.length_a   1.000
_cell.length_b   1.000
_cell.length_c   1.000
_cell.angle_alpha   90.00
_cell.angle_beta   90.00
_cell.angle_gamma   90.00
#
_symmetry.space_group_name_H-M   'P 1'
#
loop_
_entity.id
_entity.type
_entity.pdbx_description
1 polymer ?
#
loop_
_entity_poly.entity_id
_entity_poly.type
_entity_poly.pdbx_seq_one_letter_code
_entity_poly.pdbx_strand_id
1 'polypeptide(L)'
;SKNVQYTYDPSKPYGERITSLLVNGAPIDMNKNYTVGSVTFLLAGGDTFPALTRGTKTVLGNLDRDKFNEYLGAHNGIKAATLKQAIGVTLPSDPVAPEQEFTVPLRGLSFSEGPGKTQNVKVSFGSVAVNASVNNSLREEHASDEASIITTDGAGQATLKASLPMSVCAAKPEGGALTLPVTVETDFGTVVPEASGLTVQVTCPVAAQQPGAAA
;
A
#
# COMPACT_ATOMS: atom_id res chain seq x y z
N SER A 1 1.05 -8.30 11.36
CA SER A 1 -0.14 -9.14 11.63
C SER A 1 -0.84 -9.46 10.32
N LYS A 2 -1.28 -10.72 10.12
CA LYS A 2 -1.95 -11.14 8.87
C LYS A 2 -3.30 -10.46 8.64
N ASN A 3 -3.90 -9.93 9.68
CA ASN A 3 -5.21 -9.30 9.62
C ASN A 3 -5.17 -7.79 9.37
N VAL A 4 -4.00 -7.22 9.20
CA VAL A 4 -3.83 -5.78 8.92
C VAL A 4 -3.07 -5.63 7.60
N GLN A 5 -3.68 -4.95 6.65
CA GLN A 5 -3.06 -4.51 5.40
C GLN A 5 -3.18 -3.00 5.27
N TYR A 6 -2.15 -2.35 4.76
CA TYR A 6 -2.22 -0.91 4.51
C TYR A 6 -1.32 -0.49 3.35
N THR A 7 -1.66 0.64 2.77
CA THR A 7 -0.78 1.36 1.85
C THR A 7 -0.32 2.66 2.48
N TYR A 8 0.85 3.11 2.08
CA TYR A 8 1.38 4.38 2.52
C TYR A 8 2.00 5.15 1.34
N ASP A 9 2.02 6.46 1.46
CA ASP A 9 2.70 7.34 0.54
C ASP A 9 3.77 8.13 1.31
N PRO A 10 5.06 7.83 1.09
CA PRO A 10 6.15 8.48 1.83
C PRO A 10 6.32 9.96 1.46
N SER A 11 5.76 10.42 0.33
CA SER A 11 5.81 11.82 -0.09
C SER A 11 4.89 12.73 0.73
N LYS A 12 3.91 12.14 1.45
CA LYS A 12 2.94 12.89 2.25
C LYS A 12 3.52 13.32 3.61
N PRO A 13 2.99 14.39 4.21
CA PRO A 13 3.38 14.82 5.54
C PRO A 13 3.18 13.75 6.61
N TYR A 14 3.89 13.91 7.73
CA TYR A 14 3.68 13.07 8.90
C TYR A 14 2.22 13.13 9.37
N GLY A 15 1.63 11.97 9.65
CA GLY A 15 0.23 11.81 10.04
C GLY A 15 -0.73 11.58 8.86
N GLU A 16 -0.32 11.82 7.61
CA GLU A 16 -1.13 11.65 6.41
C GLU A 16 -0.61 10.53 5.48
N ARG A 17 0.48 9.86 5.88
CA ARG A 17 1.16 8.90 5.02
C ARG A 17 0.37 7.61 4.79
N ILE A 18 -0.48 7.18 5.71
CA ILE A 18 -1.30 5.99 5.52
C ILE A 18 -2.46 6.34 4.58
N THR A 19 -2.47 5.75 3.40
CA THR A 19 -3.44 6.04 2.34
C THR A 19 -4.59 5.05 2.29
N SER A 20 -4.40 3.84 2.81
CA SER A 20 -5.48 2.88 3.06
C SER A 20 -5.14 1.99 4.25
N LEU A 21 -6.14 1.51 4.96
CA LEU A 21 -5.97 0.58 6.07
C LEU A 21 -7.14 -0.41 6.11
N LEU A 22 -6.80 -1.68 6.01
CA LEU A 22 -7.75 -2.79 6.10
C LEU A 22 -7.51 -3.59 7.38
N VAL A 23 -8.58 -3.96 8.05
CA VAL A 23 -8.57 -4.92 9.17
C VAL A 23 -9.47 -6.08 8.82
N ASN A 24 -8.93 -7.30 8.80
CA ASN A 24 -9.63 -8.51 8.35
C ASN A 24 -10.20 -8.37 6.92
N GLY A 25 -9.48 -7.72 6.02
CA GLY A 25 -9.86 -7.54 4.62
C GLY A 25 -10.92 -6.48 4.34
N ALA A 26 -11.41 -5.76 5.37
CA ALA A 26 -12.36 -4.67 5.24
C ALA A 26 -11.72 -3.33 5.64
N PRO A 27 -12.15 -2.19 5.06
CA PRO A 27 -11.70 -0.88 5.51
C PRO A 27 -11.92 -0.69 7.01
N ILE A 28 -10.95 -0.04 7.67
CA ILE A 28 -11.07 0.26 9.10
C ILE A 28 -12.30 1.14 9.36
N ASP A 29 -13.08 0.80 10.36
CA ASP A 29 -14.16 1.63 10.85
C ASP A 29 -13.63 2.60 11.92
N MET A 30 -13.57 3.87 11.61
CA MET A 30 -13.04 4.92 12.49
C MET A 30 -13.90 5.14 13.75
N ASN A 31 -15.13 4.64 13.79
CA ASN A 31 -16.04 4.75 14.94
C ASN A 31 -15.97 3.52 15.86
N LYS A 32 -15.14 2.54 15.53
CA LYS A 32 -14.99 1.30 16.28
C LYS A 32 -13.72 1.29 17.12
N ASN A 33 -13.80 0.71 18.31
CA ASN A 33 -12.62 0.42 19.12
C ASN A 33 -11.97 -0.90 18.68
N TYR A 34 -10.66 -0.90 18.58
CA TYR A 34 -9.85 -2.06 18.23
C TYR A 34 -8.90 -2.41 19.38
N THR A 35 -8.75 -3.70 19.66
CA THR A 35 -7.76 -4.18 20.61
C THR A 35 -6.44 -4.43 19.89
N VAL A 36 -5.37 -3.80 20.37
CA VAL A 36 -4.03 -3.93 19.81
C VAL A 36 -3.11 -4.58 20.86
N GLY A 37 -2.49 -5.68 20.47
CA GLY A 37 -1.41 -6.30 21.27
C GLY A 37 -0.09 -5.61 20.98
N SER A 38 0.65 -5.23 22.04
CA SER A 38 1.96 -4.59 21.92
C SER A 38 2.81 -4.85 23.17
N VAL A 39 4.09 -4.47 23.11
CA VAL A 39 4.98 -4.51 24.27
C VAL A 39 4.80 -3.25 25.13
N THR A 40 5.08 -3.38 26.44
CA THR A 40 4.88 -2.29 27.41
C THR A 40 5.66 -1.03 27.06
N PHE A 41 6.85 -1.18 26.49
CA PHE A 41 7.69 -0.07 26.04
C PHE A 41 6.95 0.81 24.99
N LEU A 42 6.39 0.21 23.95
CA LEU A 42 5.64 0.93 22.94
C LEU A 42 4.32 1.51 23.46
N LEU A 43 3.65 0.77 24.38
CA LEU A 43 2.44 1.29 25.05
C LEU A 43 2.73 2.53 25.93
N ALA A 44 3.96 2.70 26.37
CA ALA A 44 4.41 3.89 27.10
C ALA A 44 4.84 5.05 26.19
N GLY A 45 4.78 4.89 24.86
CA GLY A 45 5.19 5.89 23.89
C GLY A 45 6.65 5.79 23.46
N GLY A 46 7.31 4.66 23.72
CA GLY A 46 8.66 4.38 23.25
C GLY A 46 8.77 4.43 21.72
N ASP A 47 9.97 4.64 21.20
CA ASP A 47 10.27 4.78 19.77
C ASP A 47 9.38 5.81 19.05
N THR A 48 9.04 6.88 19.74
CA THR A 48 8.18 7.96 19.19
C THR A 48 6.79 7.51 18.73
N PHE A 49 6.21 6.46 19.36
CA PHE A 49 4.84 6.01 19.11
C PHE A 49 3.81 6.58 20.10
N PRO A 50 3.52 7.89 20.12
CA PRO A 50 2.62 8.49 21.11
C PRO A 50 1.17 8.02 20.94
N ALA A 51 0.79 7.52 19.76
CA ALA A 51 -0.58 7.07 19.48
C ALA A 51 -1.02 5.94 20.41
N LEU A 52 -0.12 5.01 20.75
CA LEU A 52 -0.40 3.89 21.65
C LEU A 52 -0.62 4.31 23.12
N THR A 53 -0.27 5.53 23.49
CA THR A 53 -0.51 6.04 24.85
C THR A 53 -1.98 6.44 25.09
N ARG A 54 -2.78 6.63 24.04
CA ARG A 54 -4.14 7.17 24.13
C ARG A 54 -5.20 6.13 24.48
N GLY A 55 -4.90 4.84 24.32
CA GLY A 55 -5.84 3.75 24.59
C GLY A 55 -5.91 3.36 26.07
N THR A 56 -6.93 2.58 26.42
CA THR A 56 -7.00 1.89 27.70
C THR A 56 -6.00 0.73 27.71
N LYS A 57 -5.12 0.70 28.70
CA LYS A 57 -4.04 -0.28 28.76
C LYS A 57 -4.35 -1.39 29.75
N THR A 58 -4.08 -2.63 29.34
CA THR A 58 -4.09 -3.79 30.22
C THR A 58 -2.75 -4.49 30.12
N VAL A 59 -2.04 -4.61 31.23
CA VAL A 59 -0.76 -5.33 31.30
C VAL A 59 -1.03 -6.76 31.71
N LEU A 60 -0.63 -7.72 30.87
CA LEU A 60 -0.85 -9.14 31.10
C LEU A 60 0.25 -9.80 31.94
N GLY A 61 1.37 -9.12 32.16
CA GLY A 61 2.50 -9.62 32.97
C GLY A 61 3.30 -10.77 32.34
N ASN A 62 3.03 -11.11 31.10
CA ASN A 62 3.77 -12.15 30.39
C ASN A 62 5.01 -11.56 29.70
N LEU A 63 6.10 -12.31 29.66
CA LEU A 63 7.25 -11.96 28.85
C LEU A 63 6.96 -12.28 27.37
N ASP A 64 7.29 -11.36 26.48
CA ASP A 64 7.14 -11.50 25.02
C ASP A 64 7.88 -12.73 24.50
N ARG A 65 9.12 -12.96 24.97
CA ARG A 65 9.91 -14.15 24.64
C ARG A 65 9.17 -15.46 24.98
N ASP A 66 8.54 -15.53 26.15
CA ASP A 66 7.87 -16.76 26.57
C ASP A 66 6.61 -17.01 25.74
N LYS A 67 5.86 -15.95 25.43
CA LYS A 67 4.70 -16.03 24.51
C LYS A 67 5.11 -16.36 23.08
N PHE A 68 6.23 -15.88 22.60
CA PHE A 68 6.77 -16.26 21.31
C PHE A 68 7.17 -17.73 21.26
N ASN A 69 7.84 -18.25 22.31
CA ASN A 69 8.18 -19.66 22.41
C ASN A 69 6.94 -20.57 22.46
N GLU A 70 5.92 -20.21 23.24
CA GLU A 70 4.64 -20.92 23.28
C GLU A 70 3.99 -20.95 21.88
N TYR A 71 3.99 -19.81 21.19
CA TYR A 71 3.44 -19.71 19.83
C TYR A 71 4.18 -20.60 18.84
N LEU A 72 5.50 -20.58 18.84
CA LEU A 72 6.32 -21.45 17.98
C LEU A 72 6.10 -22.94 18.29
N GLY A 73 6.00 -23.30 19.57
CA GLY A 73 5.73 -24.67 20.00
C GLY A 73 4.36 -25.18 19.55
N ALA A 74 3.35 -24.30 19.55
CA ALA A 74 2.00 -24.64 19.10
C ALA A 74 1.83 -24.67 17.57
N HIS A 75 2.75 -24.07 16.80
CA HIS A 75 2.67 -23.89 15.37
C HIS A 75 3.89 -24.49 14.66
N ASN A 76 4.06 -25.80 14.75
CA ASN A 76 5.16 -26.48 14.09
C ASN A 76 5.12 -26.32 12.56
N GLY A 77 6.26 -26.04 11.94
CA GLY A 77 6.38 -25.90 10.48
C GLY A 77 5.96 -24.54 9.93
N ILE A 78 5.95 -23.48 10.77
CA ILE A 78 5.78 -22.10 10.30
C ILE A 78 6.82 -21.82 9.20
N LYS A 79 6.31 -21.24 8.09
CA LYS A 79 7.18 -20.73 7.00
C LYS A 79 7.20 -19.21 7.06
N ALA A 80 8.33 -18.64 6.63
CA ALA A 80 8.45 -17.19 6.46
C ALA A 80 7.37 -16.69 5.49
N ALA A 81 6.76 -15.54 5.83
CA ALA A 81 5.82 -14.89 4.93
C ALA A 81 6.55 -14.35 3.68
N THR A 82 5.91 -14.48 2.54
CA THR A 82 6.40 -13.93 1.26
C THR A 82 5.56 -12.75 0.79
N LEU A 83 4.26 -12.74 1.11
CA LEU A 83 3.35 -11.65 0.78
C LEU A 83 3.48 -10.50 1.78
N LYS A 84 3.80 -9.31 1.30
CA LYS A 84 3.82 -8.08 2.12
C LYS A 84 2.39 -7.67 2.47
N GLN A 85 2.22 -7.16 3.70
CA GLN A 85 0.94 -6.62 4.18
C GLN A 85 0.89 -5.08 4.13
N ALA A 86 2.04 -4.47 3.84
CA ALA A 86 2.19 -3.03 3.74
C ALA A 86 3.15 -2.70 2.59
N ILE A 87 2.71 -1.83 1.70
CA ILE A 87 3.53 -1.33 0.59
C ILE A 87 3.37 0.18 0.42
N GLY A 88 4.43 0.83 -0.05
CA GLY A 88 4.38 2.22 -0.49
C GLY A 88 3.79 2.31 -1.89
N VAL A 89 2.80 3.18 -2.07
CA VAL A 89 2.19 3.50 -3.37
C VAL A 89 2.03 5.01 -3.46
N THR A 90 2.71 5.63 -4.40
CA THR A 90 2.55 7.05 -4.68
C THR A 90 1.76 7.21 -5.98
N LEU A 91 0.52 7.68 -5.86
CA LEU A 91 -0.34 7.99 -7.01
C LEU A 91 -0.21 9.47 -7.40
N PRO A 92 -0.55 9.84 -8.64
CA PRO A 92 -0.65 11.23 -9.04
C PRO A 92 -1.58 12.02 -8.11
N SER A 93 -1.14 13.22 -7.68
CA SER A 93 -1.95 14.15 -6.87
C SER A 93 -3.06 14.80 -7.68
N ASP A 94 -2.78 15.05 -8.96
CA ASP A 94 -3.71 15.66 -9.89
C ASP A 94 -4.39 14.60 -10.76
N PRO A 95 -5.61 14.86 -11.25
CA PRO A 95 -6.27 13.97 -12.18
C PRO A 95 -5.44 13.78 -13.46
N VAL A 96 -5.31 12.52 -13.90
CA VAL A 96 -4.61 12.18 -15.14
C VAL A 96 -5.53 12.33 -16.34
N ALA A 97 -4.96 12.72 -17.50
CA ALA A 97 -5.68 12.71 -18.76
C ALA A 97 -5.46 11.37 -19.49
N PRO A 98 -6.46 10.86 -20.24
CA PRO A 98 -6.25 9.73 -21.13
C PRO A 98 -5.11 10.01 -22.13
N GLU A 99 -4.42 8.95 -22.57
CA GLU A 99 -3.28 8.99 -23.50
C GLU A 99 -2.04 9.74 -22.96
N GLN A 100 -2.12 10.35 -21.78
CA GLN A 100 -0.98 10.97 -21.13
C GLN A 100 -0.25 9.97 -20.24
N GLU A 101 1.09 9.91 -20.34
CA GLU A 101 1.92 9.09 -19.46
C GLU A 101 2.00 9.71 -18.05
N PHE A 102 1.85 8.86 -17.02
CA PHE A 102 2.12 9.18 -15.63
C PHE A 102 2.90 8.05 -14.96
N THR A 103 3.50 8.34 -13.81
CA THR A 103 4.31 7.37 -13.09
C THR A 103 3.68 7.01 -11.74
N VAL A 104 3.87 5.76 -11.33
CA VAL A 104 3.46 5.24 -10.02
C VAL A 104 4.66 4.57 -9.36
N PRO A 105 5.36 5.26 -8.47
CA PRO A 105 6.39 4.66 -7.63
C PRO A 105 5.79 3.69 -6.61
N LEU A 106 6.39 2.51 -6.51
CA LEU A 106 6.07 1.46 -5.54
C LEU A 106 7.29 1.15 -4.70
N ARG A 107 7.07 0.87 -3.41
CA ARG A 107 8.13 0.53 -2.44
C ARG A 107 7.69 -0.57 -1.49
N GLY A 108 8.68 -1.27 -0.91
CA GLY A 108 8.41 -2.30 0.09
C GLY A 108 7.70 -3.54 -0.46
N LEU A 109 7.87 -3.85 -1.76
CA LEU A 109 7.25 -4.99 -2.42
C LEU A 109 7.84 -6.34 -1.98
N SER A 110 9.02 -6.33 -1.36
CA SER A 110 9.71 -7.51 -0.84
C SER A 110 10.12 -7.30 0.61
N PHE A 111 10.30 -8.39 1.36
CA PHE A 111 11.03 -8.33 2.62
C PHE A 111 12.53 -8.13 2.35
N SER A 112 13.23 -7.41 3.22
CA SER A 112 14.68 -7.20 3.13
C SER A 112 15.45 -8.50 3.22
N GLU A 113 14.98 -9.41 4.07
CA GLU A 113 15.56 -10.72 4.30
C GLU A 113 14.56 -11.85 3.99
N GLY A 114 15.07 -13.07 3.89
CA GLY A 114 14.27 -14.27 3.73
C GLY A 114 14.01 -14.69 2.28
N PRO A 115 13.32 -15.81 2.08
CA PRO A 115 13.02 -16.37 0.77
C PRO A 115 11.90 -15.58 0.06
N GLY A 116 11.92 -15.61 -1.25
CA GLY A 116 10.81 -15.11 -2.04
C GLY A 116 10.82 -13.59 -2.20
N LYS A 117 11.73 -13.11 -3.04
CA LYS A 117 11.70 -11.72 -3.49
C LYS A 117 10.70 -11.56 -4.63
N THR A 118 9.82 -10.59 -4.55
CA THR A 118 8.93 -10.21 -5.65
C THR A 118 9.76 -9.81 -6.87
N GLN A 119 9.50 -10.43 -8.01
CA GLN A 119 10.19 -10.12 -9.27
C GLN A 119 9.34 -9.23 -10.17
N ASN A 120 8.03 -9.40 -10.12
CA ASN A 120 7.09 -8.68 -10.96
C ASN A 120 5.96 -8.10 -10.13
N VAL A 121 5.51 -6.92 -10.54
CA VAL A 121 4.33 -6.28 -9.97
C VAL A 121 3.39 -5.88 -11.10
N LYS A 122 2.09 -6.09 -10.88
CA LYS A 122 1.01 -5.65 -11.75
C LYS A 122 0.16 -4.64 -11.00
N VAL A 123 -0.01 -3.46 -11.59
CA VAL A 123 -0.94 -2.44 -11.10
C VAL A 123 -2.10 -2.33 -12.08
N SER A 124 -3.31 -2.39 -11.58
CA SER A 124 -4.50 -2.21 -12.40
C SER A 124 -5.23 -0.91 -12.00
N PHE A 125 -5.65 -0.18 -13.00
CA PHE A 125 -6.47 1.03 -12.92
C PHE A 125 -7.82 0.71 -13.54
N GLY A 126 -8.76 0.23 -12.73
CA GLY A 126 -9.96 -0.41 -13.25
C GLY A 126 -9.62 -1.63 -14.11
N SER A 127 -9.98 -1.60 -15.39
CA SER A 127 -9.69 -2.68 -16.34
C SER A 127 -8.31 -2.60 -17.02
N VAL A 128 -7.57 -1.51 -16.83
CA VAL A 128 -6.26 -1.30 -17.46
C VAL A 128 -5.16 -1.78 -16.53
N ALA A 129 -4.36 -2.75 -16.97
CA ALA A 129 -3.27 -3.31 -16.19
C ALA A 129 -1.90 -2.97 -16.79
N VAL A 130 -0.95 -2.64 -15.94
CA VAL A 130 0.45 -2.36 -16.28
C VAL A 130 1.37 -3.20 -15.41
N ASN A 131 2.41 -3.77 -16.00
CA ASN A 131 3.40 -4.58 -15.30
C ASN A 131 4.74 -3.87 -15.23
N ALA A 132 5.50 -4.15 -14.17
CA ALA A 132 6.88 -3.72 -14.04
C ALA A 132 7.71 -4.78 -13.33
N SER A 133 9.02 -4.82 -13.63
CA SER A 133 9.98 -5.60 -12.87
C SER A 133 10.34 -4.89 -11.57
N VAL A 134 10.63 -5.67 -10.54
CA VAL A 134 10.94 -5.18 -9.20
C VAL A 134 12.46 -5.20 -8.97
N ASN A 135 12.99 -4.07 -8.56
CA ASN A 135 14.38 -3.96 -8.09
C ASN A 135 14.44 -4.32 -6.60
N ASN A 136 15.15 -5.39 -6.27
CA ASN A 136 15.29 -5.92 -4.91
C ASN A 136 16.61 -5.51 -4.22
N SER A 137 17.39 -4.59 -4.80
CA SER A 137 18.53 -4.05 -4.08
C SER A 137 18.06 -3.31 -2.82
N LEU A 138 18.78 -3.54 -1.72
CA LEU A 138 18.53 -2.81 -0.47
C LEU A 138 18.88 -1.34 -0.67
N ARG A 139 18.02 -0.46 -0.17
CA ARG A 139 18.28 0.96 -0.11
C ARG A 139 18.68 1.32 1.30
N GLU A 140 19.85 1.90 1.45
CA GLU A 140 20.28 2.55 2.67
C GLU A 140 19.78 3.99 2.66
N GLU A 141 19.08 4.39 3.69
CA GLU A 141 18.69 5.78 3.91
C GLU A 141 19.37 6.28 5.18
N HIS A 142 19.98 7.45 5.10
CA HIS A 142 20.52 8.13 6.27
C HIS A 142 19.44 9.03 6.86
N ALA A 143 19.26 8.99 8.17
CA ALA A 143 18.48 10.01 8.86
C ALA A 143 19.13 11.38 8.63
N SER A 144 18.32 12.40 8.41
CA SER A 144 18.79 13.74 7.99
C SER A 144 19.72 14.45 9.00
N ASP A 145 19.79 13.95 10.23
CA ASP A 145 20.46 14.55 11.38
C ASP A 145 21.36 13.59 12.17
N GLU A 146 21.45 12.33 11.77
CA GLU A 146 22.27 11.33 12.43
C GLU A 146 23.13 10.54 11.43
N ALA A 147 24.34 10.19 11.86
CA ALA A 147 25.22 9.30 11.10
C ALA A 147 24.73 7.83 11.06
N SER A 148 23.52 7.57 11.51
CA SER A 148 22.94 6.23 11.55
C SER A 148 22.42 5.84 10.17
N ILE A 149 22.92 4.73 9.64
CA ILE A 149 22.35 4.08 8.47
C ILE A 149 21.07 3.38 8.89
N ILE A 150 19.94 3.83 8.38
CA ILE A 150 18.68 3.12 8.54
C ILE A 150 18.52 2.24 7.31
N THR A 151 18.69 0.95 7.46
CA THR A 151 18.26 -0.01 6.44
C THR A 151 16.74 -0.04 6.47
N THR A 152 16.12 0.70 5.58
CA THR A 152 14.67 0.72 5.49
C THR A 152 14.16 -0.60 4.90
N ASP A 153 12.95 -0.99 5.26
CA ASP A 153 12.21 -2.09 4.63
C ASP A 153 11.83 -1.72 3.17
N GLY A 154 12.75 -1.05 2.50
CA GLY A 154 12.62 -0.53 1.15
C GLY A 154 13.01 -1.53 0.06
N ALA A 155 13.25 -2.79 0.41
CA ALA A 155 13.49 -3.83 -0.57
C ALA A 155 12.25 -4.02 -1.46
N GLY A 156 12.50 -4.20 -2.76
CA GLY A 156 11.43 -4.32 -3.73
C GLY A 156 10.84 -2.97 -4.12
N GLN A 157 11.48 -2.29 -5.04
CA GLN A 157 11.05 -1.02 -5.62
C GLN A 157 10.70 -1.19 -7.09
N ALA A 158 9.67 -0.51 -7.54
CA ALA A 158 9.32 -0.41 -8.94
C ALA A 158 8.78 0.99 -9.25
N THR A 159 8.98 1.46 -10.45
CA THR A 159 8.32 2.65 -10.97
C THR A 159 7.59 2.26 -12.23
N LEU A 160 6.26 2.27 -12.16
CA LEU A 160 5.45 2.00 -13.34
C LEU A 160 5.29 3.30 -14.12
N LYS A 161 5.36 3.15 -15.45
CA LYS A 161 4.90 4.14 -16.41
C LYS A 161 3.58 3.65 -16.97
N ALA A 162 2.54 4.42 -16.78
CA ALA A 162 1.18 4.07 -17.19
C ALA A 162 0.61 5.17 -18.09
N SER A 163 -0.20 4.75 -19.05
CA SER A 163 -1.06 5.61 -19.84
C SER A 163 -2.42 4.93 -19.95
N LEU A 164 -3.47 5.66 -19.69
CA LEU A 164 -4.84 5.13 -19.76
C LEU A 164 -5.41 5.39 -21.15
N PRO A 165 -5.93 4.38 -21.86
CA PRO A 165 -6.50 4.60 -23.17
C PRO A 165 -7.78 5.43 -23.07
N MET A 166 -8.13 6.15 -24.15
CA MET A 166 -9.36 6.96 -24.21
C MET A 166 -10.61 6.15 -23.90
N SER A 167 -10.59 4.84 -24.14
CA SER A 167 -11.72 3.94 -23.86
C SER A 167 -12.14 3.87 -22.39
N VAL A 168 -11.28 4.23 -21.44
CA VAL A 168 -11.68 4.28 -20.02
C VAL A 168 -12.78 5.32 -19.79
N CYS A 169 -12.82 6.35 -20.63
CA CYS A 169 -13.81 7.42 -20.58
C CYS A 169 -15.15 7.08 -21.27
N ALA A 170 -15.32 5.87 -21.78
CA ALA A 170 -16.57 5.47 -22.46
C ALA A 170 -17.82 5.60 -21.56
N ALA A 171 -17.66 5.47 -20.24
CA ALA A 171 -18.73 5.68 -19.26
C ALA A 171 -19.02 7.16 -18.94
N LYS A 172 -18.28 8.10 -19.54
CA LYS A 172 -18.34 9.55 -19.31
C LYS A 172 -18.34 10.34 -20.62
N PRO A 173 -19.31 10.08 -21.53
CA PRO A 173 -19.35 10.74 -22.84
C PRO A 173 -19.51 12.27 -22.74
N GLU A 174 -20.10 12.75 -21.65
CA GLU A 174 -20.25 14.18 -21.33
C GLU A 174 -18.95 14.80 -20.79
N GLY A 175 -17.90 14.00 -20.63
CA GLY A 175 -16.64 14.42 -20.01
C GLY A 175 -16.71 14.54 -18.48
N GLY A 176 -15.65 15.04 -17.88
CA GLY A 176 -15.56 15.28 -16.43
C GLY A 176 -14.74 14.25 -15.67
N ALA A 177 -14.86 14.25 -14.35
CA ALA A 177 -14.07 13.39 -13.48
C ALA A 177 -14.58 11.94 -13.48
N LEU A 178 -13.63 11.00 -13.60
CA LEU A 178 -13.85 9.57 -13.45
C LEU A 178 -12.89 9.05 -12.39
N THR A 179 -13.39 8.25 -11.47
CA THR A 179 -12.59 7.60 -10.43
C THR A 179 -12.39 6.14 -10.80
N LEU A 180 -11.13 5.69 -10.89
CA LEU A 180 -10.79 4.30 -11.16
C LEU A 180 -10.17 3.66 -9.92
N PRO A 181 -10.61 2.45 -9.52
CA PRO A 181 -9.97 1.70 -8.44
C PRO A 181 -8.56 1.29 -8.86
N VAL A 182 -7.64 1.30 -7.88
CA VAL A 182 -6.26 0.86 -8.07
C VAL A 182 -6.02 -0.40 -7.25
N THR A 183 -5.54 -1.46 -7.92
CA THR A 183 -5.12 -2.70 -7.26
C THR A 183 -3.67 -3.01 -7.57
N VAL A 184 -2.99 -3.70 -6.66
CA VAL A 184 -1.59 -4.11 -6.85
C VAL A 184 -1.46 -5.60 -6.55
N GLU A 185 -0.92 -6.34 -7.50
CA GLU A 185 -0.61 -7.76 -7.40
C GLU A 185 0.89 -7.99 -7.58
N THR A 186 1.42 -8.97 -6.86
CA THR A 186 2.80 -9.44 -6.96
C THR A 186 2.83 -10.92 -7.33
N ASP A 187 4.02 -11.48 -7.56
CA ASP A 187 4.20 -12.93 -7.75
C ASP A 187 3.63 -13.78 -6.59
N PHE A 188 3.43 -13.18 -5.42
CA PHE A 188 2.93 -13.84 -4.21
C PHE A 188 1.47 -13.58 -3.92
N GLY A 189 0.79 -12.76 -4.71
CA GLY A 189 -0.64 -12.46 -4.58
C GLY A 189 -0.95 -10.97 -4.48
N THR A 190 -2.20 -10.67 -4.17
CA THR A 190 -2.74 -9.32 -4.10
C THR A 190 -2.29 -8.62 -2.81
N VAL A 191 -1.54 -7.53 -2.94
CA VAL A 191 -1.07 -6.69 -1.83
C VAL A 191 -1.93 -5.45 -1.62
N VAL A 192 -2.63 -4.98 -2.67
CA VAL A 192 -3.63 -3.91 -2.59
C VAL A 192 -4.90 -4.41 -3.28
N PRO A 193 -5.87 -4.91 -2.53
CA PRO A 193 -7.16 -5.31 -3.07
C PRO A 193 -8.05 -4.09 -3.37
N GLU A 194 -9.06 -4.25 -4.19
CA GLU A 194 -10.04 -3.20 -4.50
C GLU A 194 -10.71 -2.62 -3.23
N ALA A 195 -10.95 -3.47 -2.24
CA ALA A 195 -11.48 -3.07 -0.94
C ALA A 195 -10.61 -2.04 -0.19
N SER A 196 -9.35 -1.83 -0.61
CA SER A 196 -8.49 -0.78 -0.05
C SER A 196 -9.04 0.62 -0.26
N GLY A 197 -9.90 0.82 -1.28
CA GLY A 197 -10.41 2.12 -1.67
C GLY A 197 -9.37 3.04 -2.33
N LEU A 198 -8.19 2.49 -2.69
CA LEU A 198 -7.17 3.26 -3.39
C LEU A 198 -7.66 3.57 -4.80
N THR A 199 -7.59 4.84 -5.22
CA THR A 199 -8.15 5.29 -6.51
C THR A 199 -7.25 6.29 -7.20
N VAL A 200 -7.38 6.37 -8.52
CA VAL A 200 -6.83 7.46 -9.34
C VAL A 200 -7.97 8.24 -9.98
N GLN A 201 -7.81 9.56 -10.05
CA GLN A 201 -8.75 10.43 -10.73
C GLN A 201 -8.33 10.61 -12.19
N VAL A 202 -9.31 10.54 -13.10
CA VAL A 202 -9.11 10.72 -14.53
C VAL A 202 -10.00 11.88 -14.99
N THR A 203 -9.46 12.82 -15.74
CA THR A 203 -10.25 13.87 -16.40
C THR A 203 -10.58 13.43 -17.81
N CYS A 204 -11.83 13.03 -18.02
CA CYS A 204 -12.32 12.63 -19.32
C CYS A 204 -12.71 13.85 -20.16
N PRO A 205 -12.29 13.95 -21.44
CA PRO A 205 -12.77 14.97 -22.36
C PRO A 205 -14.23 14.70 -22.76
N VAL A 206 -14.92 15.73 -23.19
CA VAL A 206 -16.22 15.56 -23.86
C VAL A 206 -16.03 14.75 -25.14
N ALA A 207 -16.80 13.70 -25.31
CA ALA A 207 -16.75 12.93 -26.56
C ALA A 207 -17.09 13.84 -27.78
N ALA A 208 -16.23 13.83 -28.79
CA ALA A 208 -16.50 14.56 -30.00
C ALA A 208 -17.81 14.05 -30.60
N GLN A 209 -18.81 14.93 -30.76
CA GLN A 209 -20.01 14.60 -31.49
C GLN A 209 -19.59 14.25 -32.93
N GLN A 210 -19.85 13.03 -33.38
CA GLN A 210 -19.73 12.72 -34.81
C GLN A 210 -20.63 13.69 -35.58
N PRO A 211 -20.11 14.37 -36.61
CA PRO A 211 -20.96 15.16 -37.49
C PRO A 211 -22.04 14.22 -37.98
N GLY A 212 -23.30 14.57 -37.72
CA GLY A 212 -24.44 13.75 -38.11
C GLY A 212 -24.34 13.42 -39.60
N ALA A 213 -24.45 12.12 -39.92
CA ALA A 213 -24.70 11.70 -41.29
C ALA A 213 -25.96 12.43 -41.75
N ALA A 214 -25.77 13.43 -42.63
CA ALA A 214 -26.88 14.07 -43.27
C ALA A 214 -27.67 13.03 -44.06
N ALA A 215 -28.96 12.93 -43.76
CA ALA A 215 -29.91 12.07 -44.45
C ALA A 215 -30.17 12.56 -45.86
#